data_aa998636431a885044e6861289c78c36
#
_entry.id   aa998636431a885044e6861289c78c36
#
_cell.length_a   1.000
_cell.length_b   1.000
_cell.length_c   1.000
_cell.angle_alpha   90.00
_cell.angle_beta   90.00
_cell.angle_gamma   90.00
#
_symmetry.space_group_name_H-M   'P 1'
#
loop_
_entity.id
_entity.type
_entity.pdbx_description
1 polymer ?
#
loop_
_entity_poly.entity_id
_entity_poly.type
_entity_poly.pdbx_seq_one_letter_code
_entity_poly.pdbx_strand_id
1 'polypeptide(L)'
;MVDDPDVPGDFGPLRMIDAAAPDALSHRLTAFAPKGRRRLLAYEPRLPTTDAVAPYLRQIDQARMYSNQGPLVRSLQTRLQSSFGLVDGSVVTASSGTAALVAAIMAHAGTATAERPYAVCPAYTFVATAAGASQCGYQPYLADVCEESWTLDPDRLADHPLLERFGVVIPVSAYGRAIDVARWAQFQRDTGVKVVIDAAAA
;
A
#
# COMPACT_ATOMS: atom_id res chain seq x y z
N MET A 1 -33.36 -6.42 4.71
CA MET A 1 -32.79 -7.22 5.81
C MET A 1 -33.27 -8.64 5.52
N VAL A 2 -32.36 -9.50 5.03
CA VAL A 2 -32.65 -10.92 4.76
C VAL A 2 -32.04 -11.66 5.94
N ASP A 3 -32.88 -12.26 6.79
CA ASP A 3 -32.45 -13.13 7.86
C ASP A 3 -31.87 -14.41 7.23
N ASP A 4 -30.58 -14.62 7.37
CA ASP A 4 -29.89 -15.86 7.02
C ASP A 4 -29.86 -16.75 8.28
N PRO A 5 -30.56 -17.89 8.27
CA PRO A 5 -30.67 -18.76 9.45
C PRO A 5 -29.39 -19.55 9.80
N ASP A 6 -28.33 -19.48 8.97
CA ASP A 6 -27.07 -20.21 9.19
C ASP A 6 -25.95 -19.37 9.80
N VAL A 7 -26.20 -18.13 10.19
CA VAL A 7 -25.25 -17.33 10.96
C VAL A 7 -25.42 -17.68 12.44
N PRO A 8 -24.41 -18.27 13.12
CA PRO A 8 -24.47 -18.50 14.55
C PRO A 8 -24.63 -17.16 15.26
N GLY A 9 -25.82 -16.92 15.81
CA GLY A 9 -26.10 -15.76 16.64
C GLY A 9 -25.32 -15.84 17.95
N ASP A 10 -24.97 -14.67 18.44
CA ASP A 10 -24.36 -14.38 19.74
C ASP A 10 -22.83 -14.45 19.80
N PHE A 11 -22.20 -13.46 19.17
CA PHE A 11 -20.92 -12.99 19.67
C PHE A 11 -21.18 -12.24 20.98
N GLY A 12 -21.03 -12.94 22.10
CA GLY A 12 -21.11 -12.33 23.43
C GLY A 12 -20.24 -11.04 23.49
N PRO A 13 -20.47 -10.15 24.47
CA PRO A 13 -19.86 -8.84 24.51
C PRO A 13 -18.34 -8.97 24.37
N LEU A 14 -17.77 -8.28 23.38
CA LEU A 14 -16.32 -8.12 23.21
C LEU A 14 -15.75 -7.71 24.58
N ARG A 15 -15.13 -8.64 25.28
CA ARG A 15 -14.37 -8.31 26.48
C ARG A 15 -13.20 -7.44 25.99
N MET A 16 -13.30 -6.15 26.28
CA MET A 16 -12.16 -5.26 26.20
C MET A 16 -11.02 -5.93 26.96
N ILE A 17 -9.95 -6.26 26.24
CA ILE A 17 -8.71 -6.70 26.87
C ILE A 17 -8.27 -5.52 27.71
N ASP A 18 -8.25 -5.75 29.04
CA ASP A 18 -7.88 -4.74 30.01
C ASP A 18 -6.49 -4.19 29.64
N ALA A 19 -6.40 -2.91 29.29
CA ALA A 19 -5.17 -2.25 28.85
C ALA A 19 -4.13 -2.13 30.00
N ALA A 20 -4.39 -2.74 31.14
CA ALA A 20 -3.62 -2.64 32.38
C ALA A 20 -2.55 -3.71 32.56
N ALA A 21 -1.95 -4.27 31.49
CA ALA A 21 -0.74 -5.05 31.70
C ALA A 21 0.11 -5.20 30.42
N PRO A 22 0.88 -4.18 30.02
CA PRO A 22 1.94 -4.37 29.03
C PRO A 22 2.95 -5.43 29.46
N ASP A 23 3.15 -5.63 30.76
CA ASP A 23 4.08 -6.62 31.33
C ASP A 23 3.61 -8.08 31.18
N ALA A 24 2.32 -8.36 31.22
CA ALA A 24 1.80 -9.73 31.13
C ALA A 24 1.99 -10.33 29.72
N LEU A 25 1.93 -9.52 28.68
CA LEU A 25 2.17 -9.97 27.29
C LEU A 25 3.66 -10.18 27.04
N SER A 26 4.51 -9.31 27.57
CA SER A 26 5.97 -9.42 27.46
C SER A 26 6.48 -10.66 28.20
N HIS A 27 5.94 -10.99 29.39
CA HIS A 27 6.26 -12.20 30.13
C HIS A 27 5.86 -13.49 29.42
N ARG A 28 4.73 -13.51 28.73
CA ARG A 28 4.30 -14.70 27.97
C ARG A 28 5.15 -14.95 26.73
N LEU A 29 5.63 -13.88 26.07
CA LEU A 29 6.50 -13.99 24.90
C LEU A 29 7.95 -14.37 25.28
N THR A 30 8.43 -14.01 26.49
CA THR A 30 9.76 -14.40 26.97
C THR A 30 9.82 -15.86 27.41
N ALA A 31 8.71 -16.50 27.80
CA ALA A 31 8.67 -17.90 28.20
C ALA A 31 9.00 -18.90 27.06
N PHE A 32 8.89 -18.47 25.79
CA PHE A 32 9.20 -19.28 24.61
C PHE A 32 10.59 -19.03 24.02
N ALA A 33 11.35 -18.08 24.54
CA ALA A 33 12.70 -17.80 24.04
C ALA A 33 13.72 -18.79 24.62
N PRO A 34 14.45 -19.59 23.80
CA PRO A 34 15.51 -20.46 24.30
C PRO A 34 16.56 -19.60 25.02
N LYS A 35 16.90 -20.00 26.25
CA LYS A 35 17.92 -19.32 27.05
C LYS A 35 19.25 -19.25 26.25
N GLY A 36 19.81 -18.06 26.10
CA GLY A 36 21.10 -17.84 25.45
C GLY A 36 21.10 -17.51 23.95
N ARG A 37 19.96 -17.44 23.29
CA ARG A 37 19.88 -16.96 21.88
C ARG A 37 19.51 -15.47 21.83
N ARG A 38 20.26 -14.69 21.02
CA ARG A 38 19.93 -13.29 20.70
C ARG A 38 18.53 -13.28 20.07
N ARG A 39 17.60 -12.53 20.67
CA ARG A 39 16.25 -12.35 20.13
C ARG A 39 16.34 -11.56 18.82
N LEU A 40 15.91 -12.16 17.72
CA LEU A 40 15.72 -11.45 16.46
C LEU A 40 14.29 -10.88 16.48
N LEU A 41 14.19 -9.56 16.43
CA LEU A 41 12.91 -8.89 16.26
C LEU A 41 12.57 -8.88 14.77
N ALA A 42 11.36 -9.30 14.43
CA ALA A 42 10.87 -9.21 13.05
C ALA A 42 10.72 -7.76 12.58
N TYR A 43 10.53 -6.84 13.53
CA TYR A 43 10.41 -5.41 13.29
C TYR A 43 10.97 -4.64 14.48
N GLU A 44 11.87 -3.71 14.21
CA GLU A 44 12.47 -2.80 15.20
C GLU A 44 12.43 -1.37 14.64
N PRO A 45 11.46 -0.53 15.10
CA PRO A 45 11.38 0.85 14.64
C PRO A 45 12.63 1.65 15.08
N ARG A 46 13.25 2.35 14.14
CA ARG A 46 14.35 3.29 14.40
C ARG A 46 13.90 4.69 14.03
N LEU A 47 13.38 5.40 15.01
CA LEU A 47 12.93 6.77 14.83
C LEU A 47 14.07 7.76 15.15
N PRO A 48 14.08 8.93 14.50
CA PRO A 48 15.02 9.99 14.83
C PRO A 48 14.76 10.52 16.25
N THR A 49 15.82 11.00 16.90
CA THR A 49 15.71 11.68 18.21
C THR A 49 15.02 13.02 18.06
N THR A 50 14.52 13.57 19.17
CA THR A 50 13.94 14.92 19.23
C THR A 50 14.91 15.97 18.69
N ASP A 51 16.19 15.90 19.04
CA ASP A 51 17.20 16.85 18.58
C ASP A 51 17.40 16.79 17.05
N ALA A 52 17.32 15.60 16.48
CA ALA A 52 17.40 15.44 15.03
C ALA A 52 16.17 15.99 14.29
N VAL A 53 14.99 15.99 14.92
CA VAL A 53 13.74 16.51 14.35
C VAL A 53 13.57 18.02 14.58
N ALA A 54 14.06 18.56 15.68
CA ALA A 54 13.88 19.95 16.07
C ALA A 54 14.23 21.00 14.98
N PRO A 55 15.32 20.84 14.18
CA PRO A 55 15.62 21.79 13.10
C PRO A 55 14.52 21.86 12.01
N TYR A 56 13.86 20.75 11.74
CA TYR A 56 12.74 20.72 10.79
C TYR A 56 11.49 21.40 11.35
N LEU A 57 11.18 21.18 12.63
CA LEU A 57 10.04 21.85 13.29
C LEU A 57 10.24 23.38 13.31
N ARG A 58 11.46 23.86 13.57
CA ARG A 58 11.76 25.31 13.48
C ARG A 58 11.49 25.92 12.11
N GLN A 59 11.66 25.17 11.02
CA GLN A 59 11.33 25.66 9.68
C GLN A 59 9.81 25.89 9.53
N ILE A 60 9.00 25.01 10.12
CA ILE A 60 7.54 25.19 10.14
C ILE A 60 7.17 26.46 10.92
N ASP A 61 7.76 26.64 12.10
CA ASP A 61 7.50 27.78 12.97
C ASP A 61 7.89 29.11 12.30
N GLN A 62 9.03 29.15 11.62
CA GLN A 62 9.52 30.33 10.89
C GLN A 62 8.62 30.65 9.70
N ALA A 63 8.19 29.61 8.95
CA ALA A 63 7.34 29.80 7.79
C ALA A 63 5.89 30.10 8.15
N ARG A 64 5.46 29.81 9.40
CA ARG A 64 4.07 29.92 9.88
C ARG A 64 3.08 29.16 8.99
N MET A 65 3.54 28.07 8.36
CA MET A 65 2.80 27.29 7.38
C MET A 65 2.76 25.82 7.83
N TYR A 66 1.65 25.45 8.48
CA TYR A 66 1.51 24.18 9.21
C TYR A 66 0.80 23.09 8.42
N SER A 67 0.25 23.39 7.24
CA SER A 67 -0.52 22.46 6.40
C SER A 67 -0.37 22.79 4.91
N ASN A 68 -0.92 21.94 4.03
CA ASN A 68 -1.08 22.17 2.59
C ASN A 68 0.19 22.67 1.89
N GLN A 69 1.08 21.76 1.52
CA GLN A 69 2.33 22.11 0.82
C GLN A 69 3.26 23.03 1.64
N GLY A 70 3.30 22.82 2.94
CA GLY A 70 4.24 23.50 3.84
C GLY A 70 5.71 23.19 3.50
N PRO A 71 6.67 23.88 4.17
CA PRO A 71 8.08 23.82 3.81
C PRO A 71 8.65 22.40 3.84
N LEU A 72 8.23 21.56 4.81
CA LEU A 72 8.76 20.20 4.94
C LEU A 72 8.22 19.27 3.87
N VAL A 73 6.96 19.42 3.45
CA VAL A 73 6.37 18.63 2.36
C VAL A 73 7.14 18.90 1.06
N ARG A 74 7.36 20.18 0.72
CA ARG A 74 8.13 20.56 -0.47
C ARG A 74 9.56 20.05 -0.40
N SER A 75 10.22 20.20 0.74
CA SER A 75 11.58 19.68 0.93
C SER A 75 11.64 18.16 0.75
N LEU A 76 10.67 17.41 1.28
CA LEU A 76 10.57 15.95 1.11
C LEU A 76 10.39 15.59 -0.38
N GLN A 77 9.45 16.22 -1.07
CA GLN A 77 9.19 15.97 -2.49
C GLN A 77 10.45 16.23 -3.33
N THR A 78 11.10 17.37 -3.14
CA THR A 78 12.35 17.71 -3.86
C THR A 78 13.47 16.70 -3.57
N ARG A 79 13.65 16.30 -2.32
CA ARG A 79 14.67 15.31 -1.94
C ARG A 79 14.41 13.95 -2.55
N LEU A 80 13.16 13.49 -2.58
CA LEU A 80 12.78 12.23 -3.23
C LEU A 80 13.00 12.31 -4.74
N GLN A 81 12.60 13.40 -5.39
CA GLN A 81 12.88 13.63 -6.82
C GLN A 81 14.37 13.50 -7.12
N SER A 82 15.20 14.20 -6.36
CA SER A 82 16.66 14.16 -6.53
C SER A 82 17.23 12.77 -6.28
N SER A 83 16.76 12.07 -5.23
CA SER A 83 17.25 10.74 -4.87
C SER A 83 16.93 9.68 -5.92
N PHE A 84 15.79 9.81 -6.59
CA PHE A 84 15.34 8.88 -7.62
C PHE A 84 15.70 9.36 -9.06
N GLY A 85 16.38 10.49 -9.22
CA GLY A 85 16.72 11.04 -10.54
C GLY A 85 15.49 11.44 -11.37
N LEU A 86 14.41 11.85 -10.72
CA LEU A 86 13.14 12.19 -11.35
C LEU A 86 13.08 13.68 -11.71
N VAL A 87 12.23 14.01 -12.70
CA VAL A 87 11.97 15.40 -13.08
C VAL A 87 11.18 16.13 -11.98
N ASP A 88 11.31 17.45 -11.97
CA ASP A 88 10.59 18.28 -10.99
C ASP A 88 9.08 18.14 -11.14
N GLY A 89 8.37 18.10 -10.00
CA GLY A 89 6.93 17.91 -9.95
C GLY A 89 6.44 16.45 -10.07
N SER A 90 7.34 15.46 -10.26
CA SER A 90 6.96 14.05 -10.42
C SER A 90 6.64 13.31 -9.10
N VAL A 91 6.92 13.92 -7.95
CA VAL A 91 6.63 13.35 -6.63
C VAL A 91 5.53 14.15 -5.93
N VAL A 92 4.47 13.47 -5.52
CA VAL A 92 3.38 14.02 -4.73
C VAL A 92 3.23 13.21 -3.46
N THR A 93 3.18 13.88 -2.31
CA THR A 93 2.94 13.24 -1.02
C THR A 93 1.44 13.16 -0.71
N ALA A 94 1.04 12.11 0.00
CA ALA A 94 -0.33 11.90 0.46
C ALA A 94 -0.35 11.59 1.97
N SER A 95 -1.54 11.61 2.56
CA SER A 95 -1.72 11.35 4.01
C SER A 95 -1.46 9.90 4.42
N SER A 96 -1.49 8.97 3.47
CA SER A 96 -1.23 7.54 3.69
C SER A 96 -0.87 6.86 2.37
N GLY A 97 -0.31 5.64 2.43
CA GLY A 97 -0.08 4.82 1.24
C GLY A 97 -1.38 4.52 0.47
N THR A 98 -2.48 4.24 1.18
CA THR A 98 -3.80 4.05 0.55
C THR A 98 -4.25 5.29 -0.20
N ALA A 99 -4.12 6.48 0.40
CA ALA A 99 -4.47 7.73 -0.27
C ALA A 99 -3.57 8.01 -1.49
N ALA A 100 -2.28 7.68 -1.40
CA ALA A 100 -1.35 7.78 -2.53
C ALA A 100 -1.77 6.86 -3.69
N LEU A 101 -2.16 5.62 -3.38
CA LEU A 101 -2.61 4.65 -4.36
C LEU A 101 -3.92 5.11 -5.04
N VAL A 102 -4.89 5.57 -4.27
CA VAL A 102 -6.14 6.16 -4.81
C VAL A 102 -5.82 7.32 -5.74
N ALA A 103 -4.95 8.24 -5.32
CA ALA A 103 -4.55 9.38 -6.16
C ALA A 103 -3.87 8.93 -7.45
N ALA A 104 -2.99 7.93 -7.40
CA ALA A 104 -2.32 7.38 -8.57
C ALA A 104 -3.30 6.70 -9.54
N ILE A 105 -4.24 5.90 -9.03
CA ILE A 105 -5.29 5.27 -9.84
C ILE A 105 -6.15 6.35 -10.52
N MET A 106 -6.65 7.32 -9.75
CA MET A 106 -7.47 8.40 -10.29
C MET A 106 -6.76 9.23 -11.34
N ALA A 107 -5.47 9.53 -11.13
CA ALA A 107 -4.68 10.34 -12.06
C ALA A 107 -4.36 9.59 -13.36
N HIS A 108 -4.12 8.27 -13.31
CA HIS A 108 -3.64 7.50 -14.46
C HIS A 108 -4.73 6.71 -15.17
N ALA A 109 -5.68 6.13 -14.43
CA ALA A 109 -6.75 5.28 -14.95
C ALA A 109 -8.15 5.92 -14.86
N GLY A 110 -8.32 6.92 -13.97
CA GLY A 110 -9.63 7.51 -13.70
C GLY A 110 -10.51 6.62 -12.82
N THR A 111 -11.83 6.83 -12.91
CA THR A 111 -12.83 5.99 -12.25
C THR A 111 -13.24 4.83 -13.13
N ALA A 112 -13.80 3.78 -12.51
CA ALA A 112 -14.39 2.66 -13.24
C ALA A 112 -15.51 3.11 -14.16
N THR A 113 -15.65 2.40 -15.30
CA THR A 113 -16.77 2.56 -16.24
C THR A 113 -17.55 1.26 -16.37
N ALA A 114 -18.71 1.30 -17.02
CA ALA A 114 -19.50 0.10 -17.28
C ALA A 114 -18.76 -0.91 -18.18
N GLU A 115 -17.95 -0.40 -19.11
CA GLU A 115 -17.13 -1.20 -20.03
C GLU A 115 -15.92 -1.80 -19.33
N ARG A 116 -15.28 -1.02 -18.41
CA ARG A 116 -14.06 -1.39 -17.69
C ARG A 116 -14.26 -1.29 -16.17
N PRO A 117 -15.07 -2.16 -15.57
CA PRO A 117 -15.42 -2.08 -14.15
C PRO A 117 -14.36 -2.67 -13.21
N TYR A 118 -13.40 -3.44 -13.72
CA TYR A 118 -12.49 -4.21 -12.87
C TYR A 118 -11.13 -3.57 -12.70
N ALA A 119 -10.62 -3.64 -11.46
CA ALA A 119 -9.20 -3.43 -11.15
C ALA A 119 -8.57 -4.79 -10.79
N VAL A 120 -7.56 -5.20 -11.53
CA VAL A 120 -6.84 -6.44 -11.23
C VAL A 120 -5.85 -6.19 -10.10
N CYS A 121 -6.01 -6.95 -9.02
CA CYS A 121 -5.11 -6.95 -7.87
C CYS A 121 -4.56 -8.35 -7.65
N PRO A 122 -3.32 -8.53 -7.17
CA PRO A 122 -2.88 -9.85 -6.75
C PRO A 122 -3.72 -10.35 -5.58
N ALA A 123 -4.04 -11.66 -5.55
CA ALA A 123 -4.70 -12.28 -4.42
C ALA A 123 -3.80 -12.25 -3.16
N TYR A 124 -2.49 -12.16 -3.36
CA TYR A 124 -1.50 -12.00 -2.32
C TYR A 124 -1.05 -10.54 -2.21
N THR A 125 -1.77 -9.76 -1.40
CA THR A 125 -1.48 -8.34 -1.15
C THR A 125 -2.04 -7.88 0.19
N PHE A 126 -1.66 -6.68 0.60
CA PHE A 126 -2.33 -5.99 1.71
C PHE A 126 -3.69 -5.44 1.24
N VAL A 127 -4.67 -5.47 2.12
CA VAL A 127 -6.05 -5.07 1.82
C VAL A 127 -6.19 -3.67 1.19
N ALA A 128 -5.24 -2.77 1.45
CA ALA A 128 -5.26 -1.40 0.93
C ALA A 128 -5.23 -1.35 -0.61
N THR A 129 -4.61 -2.32 -1.28
CA THR A 129 -4.57 -2.37 -2.75
C THR A 129 -5.99 -2.51 -3.33
N ALA A 130 -6.75 -3.49 -2.87
CA ALA A 130 -8.13 -3.70 -3.30
C ALA A 130 -9.07 -2.59 -2.81
N ALA A 131 -8.91 -2.13 -1.55
CA ALA A 131 -9.69 -1.03 -0.99
C ALA A 131 -9.47 0.29 -1.75
N GLY A 132 -8.24 0.60 -2.15
CA GLY A 132 -7.91 1.75 -2.97
C GLY A 132 -8.58 1.70 -4.34
N ALA A 133 -8.58 0.55 -4.99
CA ALA A 133 -9.30 0.33 -6.24
C ALA A 133 -10.81 0.55 -6.08
N SER A 134 -11.39 0.02 -5.00
CA SER A 134 -12.82 0.19 -4.70
C SER A 134 -13.20 1.66 -4.47
N GLN A 135 -12.33 2.46 -3.84
CA GLN A 135 -12.55 3.90 -3.66
C GLN A 135 -12.58 4.67 -4.99
N CYS A 136 -11.95 4.13 -6.04
CA CYS A 136 -12.02 4.66 -7.41
C CYS A 136 -13.21 4.10 -8.21
N GLY A 137 -14.13 3.37 -7.56
CA GLY A 137 -15.32 2.79 -8.17
C GLY A 137 -15.08 1.44 -8.87
N TYR A 138 -13.86 0.92 -8.89
CA TYR A 138 -13.56 -0.38 -9.48
C TYR A 138 -14.03 -1.52 -8.57
N GLN A 139 -14.46 -2.61 -9.20
CA GLN A 139 -14.61 -3.91 -8.56
C GLN A 139 -13.24 -4.61 -8.58
N PRO A 140 -12.63 -4.93 -7.43
CA PRO A 140 -11.39 -5.67 -7.39
C PRO A 140 -11.55 -7.07 -8.00
N TYR A 141 -10.70 -7.39 -8.96
CA TYR A 141 -10.55 -8.71 -9.53
C TYR A 141 -9.24 -9.32 -8.99
N LEU A 142 -9.37 -10.33 -8.14
CA LEU A 142 -8.21 -10.96 -7.51
C LEU A 142 -7.64 -12.02 -8.45
N ALA A 143 -6.40 -11.83 -8.88
CA ALA A 143 -5.68 -12.76 -9.73
C ALA A 143 -4.55 -13.45 -8.94
N ASP A 144 -4.29 -14.71 -9.27
CA ASP A 144 -3.19 -15.45 -8.67
C ASP A 144 -1.84 -14.86 -9.06
N VAL A 145 -0.89 -14.96 -8.14
CA VAL A 145 0.50 -14.56 -8.35
C VAL A 145 1.33 -15.72 -8.87
N CYS A 146 2.47 -15.41 -9.49
CA CYS A 146 3.47 -16.43 -9.84
C CYS A 146 4.10 -16.99 -8.58
N GLU A 147 4.30 -18.30 -8.53
CA GLU A 147 4.89 -19.01 -7.40
C GLU A 147 6.32 -18.52 -7.08
N GLU A 148 7.11 -18.27 -8.11
CA GLU A 148 8.52 -17.87 -7.96
C GLU A 148 8.66 -16.38 -7.59
N SER A 149 7.78 -15.51 -8.12
CA SER A 149 7.92 -14.07 -7.97
C SER A 149 7.01 -13.46 -6.92
N TRP A 150 5.89 -14.12 -6.58
CA TRP A 150 4.80 -13.62 -5.73
C TRP A 150 4.18 -12.32 -6.27
N THR A 151 4.35 -12.06 -7.56
CA THR A 151 3.78 -10.91 -8.25
C THR A 151 2.87 -11.36 -9.38
N LEU A 152 2.03 -10.47 -9.89
CA LEU A 152 1.26 -10.72 -11.11
C LEU A 152 2.20 -10.90 -12.31
N ASP A 153 1.75 -11.70 -13.29
CA ASP A 153 2.45 -11.88 -14.56
C ASP A 153 1.71 -11.12 -15.68
N PRO A 154 2.35 -10.12 -16.32
CA PRO A 154 1.74 -9.39 -17.41
C PRO A 154 1.38 -10.25 -18.62
N ASP A 155 2.18 -11.29 -18.94
CA ASP A 155 1.92 -12.15 -20.10
C ASP A 155 0.64 -12.98 -19.89
N ARG A 156 0.47 -13.55 -18.70
CA ARG A 156 -0.77 -14.27 -18.34
C ARG A 156 -2.00 -13.37 -18.35
N LEU A 157 -1.85 -12.10 -17.99
CA LEU A 157 -2.94 -11.14 -18.00
C LEU A 157 -3.27 -10.64 -19.42
N ALA A 158 -2.29 -10.57 -20.32
CA ALA A 158 -2.50 -10.20 -21.72
C ALA A 158 -3.41 -11.20 -22.45
N ASP A 159 -3.35 -12.48 -22.08
CA ASP A 159 -4.19 -13.54 -22.64
C ASP A 159 -5.49 -13.77 -21.87
N HIS A 160 -5.79 -12.91 -20.89
CA HIS A 160 -6.96 -13.11 -20.03
C HIS A 160 -8.28 -12.84 -20.75
N PRO A 161 -9.30 -13.73 -20.65
CA PRO A 161 -10.57 -13.58 -21.39
C PRO A 161 -11.37 -12.33 -21.01
N LEU A 162 -11.10 -11.71 -19.86
CA LEU A 162 -11.72 -10.46 -19.41
C LEU A 162 -10.83 -9.23 -19.64
N LEU A 163 -9.76 -9.32 -20.43
CA LEU A 163 -8.80 -8.23 -20.62
C LEU A 163 -9.50 -6.90 -20.98
N GLU A 164 -10.46 -6.93 -21.89
CA GLU A 164 -11.23 -5.76 -22.32
C GLU A 164 -12.06 -5.10 -21.19
N ARG A 165 -12.32 -5.85 -20.11
CA ARG A 165 -13.08 -5.39 -18.94
C ARG A 165 -12.18 -4.82 -17.83
N PHE A 166 -10.85 -4.91 -17.97
CA PHE A 166 -9.91 -4.35 -17.00
C PHE A 166 -9.68 -2.87 -17.26
N GLY A 167 -9.95 -2.01 -16.27
CA GLY A 167 -9.65 -0.59 -16.32
C GLY A 167 -8.25 -0.28 -15.83
N VAL A 168 -7.80 -1.02 -14.81
CA VAL A 168 -6.47 -0.89 -14.23
C VAL A 168 -5.94 -2.22 -13.71
N VAL A 169 -4.64 -2.43 -13.85
CA VAL A 169 -3.90 -3.52 -13.18
C VAL A 169 -2.98 -2.90 -12.13
N ILE A 170 -2.98 -3.48 -10.94
CA ILE A 170 -2.19 -2.99 -9.80
C ILE A 170 -1.20 -4.07 -9.36
N PRO A 171 -0.04 -4.19 -10.01
CA PRO A 171 1.03 -5.08 -9.55
C PRO A 171 1.56 -4.60 -8.20
N VAL A 172 1.86 -5.54 -7.29
CA VAL A 172 2.33 -5.24 -5.94
C VAL A 172 3.74 -5.74 -5.75
N SER A 173 4.62 -4.86 -5.25
CA SER A 173 6.00 -5.19 -4.85
C SER A 173 6.00 -5.88 -3.48
N ALA A 174 5.65 -7.17 -3.47
CA ALA A 174 5.55 -7.95 -2.24
C ALA A 174 6.91 -7.99 -1.52
N TYR A 175 6.92 -7.60 -0.24
CA TYR A 175 8.13 -7.54 0.61
C TYR A 175 9.31 -6.75 0.02
N GLY A 176 9.04 -5.75 -0.83
CA GLY A 176 10.08 -4.94 -1.46
C GLY A 176 10.76 -5.60 -2.66
N ARG A 177 10.21 -6.70 -3.18
CA ARG A 177 10.74 -7.32 -4.38
C ARG A 177 10.51 -6.42 -5.59
N ALA A 178 11.57 -6.11 -6.32
CA ALA A 178 11.50 -5.24 -7.48
C ALA A 178 10.56 -5.81 -8.56
N ILE A 179 9.70 -4.95 -9.10
CA ILE A 179 8.82 -5.25 -10.23
C ILE A 179 9.54 -4.86 -11.52
N ASP A 180 9.44 -5.70 -12.54
CA ASP A 180 9.94 -5.37 -13.88
C ASP A 180 9.04 -4.31 -14.54
N VAL A 181 9.38 -3.05 -14.32
CA VAL A 181 8.64 -1.90 -14.85
C VAL A 181 8.59 -1.91 -16.37
N ALA A 182 9.63 -2.42 -17.05
CA ALA A 182 9.69 -2.44 -18.51
C ALA A 182 8.64 -3.40 -19.10
N ARG A 183 8.48 -4.60 -18.51
CA ARG A 183 7.43 -5.57 -18.91
C ARG A 183 6.02 -4.98 -18.68
N TRP A 184 5.78 -4.33 -17.56
CA TRP A 184 4.48 -3.69 -17.30
C TRP A 184 4.20 -2.49 -18.19
N ALA A 185 5.23 -1.71 -18.54
CA ALA A 185 5.09 -0.63 -19.52
C ALA A 185 4.78 -1.18 -20.92
N GLN A 186 5.36 -2.33 -21.30
CA GLN A 186 5.03 -3.03 -22.54
C GLN A 186 3.60 -3.54 -22.54
N PHE A 187 3.19 -4.24 -21.47
CA PHE A 187 1.80 -4.68 -21.29
C PHE A 187 0.79 -3.53 -21.48
N GLN A 188 1.05 -2.39 -20.85
CA GLN A 188 0.19 -1.21 -20.99
C GLN A 188 0.12 -0.70 -22.44
N ARG A 189 1.25 -0.70 -23.15
CA ARG A 189 1.27 -0.29 -24.58
C ARG A 189 0.48 -1.24 -25.46
N ASP A 190 0.63 -2.53 -25.26
CA ASP A 190 0.06 -3.57 -26.11
C ASP A 190 -1.45 -3.75 -25.88
N THR A 191 -1.90 -3.63 -24.64
CA THR A 191 -3.29 -3.89 -24.23
C THR A 191 -4.12 -2.62 -24.05
N GLY A 192 -3.48 -1.47 -23.85
CA GLY A 192 -4.15 -0.21 -23.48
C GLY A 192 -4.68 -0.19 -22.04
N VAL A 193 -4.55 -1.28 -21.27
CA VAL A 193 -4.96 -1.34 -19.87
C VAL A 193 -3.96 -0.56 -19.02
N LYS A 194 -4.45 0.31 -18.13
CA LYS A 194 -3.59 1.15 -17.28
C LYS A 194 -2.90 0.33 -16.20
N VAL A 195 -1.67 0.70 -15.86
CA VAL A 195 -0.89 0.01 -14.82
C VAL A 195 -0.50 1.01 -13.74
N VAL A 196 -0.81 0.68 -12.49
CA VAL A 196 -0.40 1.43 -11.30
C VAL A 196 0.32 0.48 -10.36
N ILE A 197 1.60 0.71 -10.09
CA ILE A 197 2.41 -0.18 -9.24
C ILE A 197 2.26 0.23 -7.78
N ASP A 198 1.83 -0.71 -6.94
CA ASP A 198 1.84 -0.57 -5.49
C ASP A 198 3.22 -1.02 -4.96
N ALA A 199 4.07 -0.06 -4.62
CA ALA A 199 5.41 -0.26 -4.11
C ALA A 199 5.53 0.10 -2.61
N ALA A 200 4.45 -0.03 -1.84
CA ALA A 200 4.41 0.37 -0.44
C ALA A 200 5.44 -0.37 0.45
N ALA A 201 5.88 -1.55 0.05
CA ALA A 201 6.88 -2.35 0.75
C ALA A 201 8.29 -2.30 0.12
N ALA A 202 8.49 -1.51 -0.95
CA ALA A 202 9.77 -1.38 -1.66
C ALA A 202 10.73 -0.40 -0.98
#